data_aa46472ed8d43a8f1becb2e28bab2833
#
_entry.id   aa46472ed8d43a8f1becb2e28bab2833
#
_cell.length_a   1.000
_cell.length_b   1.000
_cell.length_c   1.000
_cell.angle_alpha   90.00
_cell.angle_beta   90.00
_cell.angle_gamma   90.00
#
_symmetry.space_group_name_H-M   'P 1'
#
loop_
_entity.id
_entity.type
_entity.pdbx_description
1 polymer ?
#
loop_
_entity_poly.entity_id
_entity_poly.type
_entity_poly.pdbx_seq_one_letter_code
_entity_poly.pdbx_strand_id
1 'polypeptide(L)'
;MRNPVVGRSVEYNDNRISLYMGQLGKCAVTGELLEIGQMHCHHKLPIHLGGTDEYSNLIFVTDTVHKLIHATNPDTISKYLTALSLNKKQLEKLNKLRKQAGLEEIAYAA
;
A
#
# COMPACT_ATOMS: atom_id res chain seq x y z
N MET A 1 6.10 12.19 9.60
CA MET A 1 5.15 12.76 8.62
C MET A 1 5.01 14.27 8.70
N ARG A 2 5.95 14.93 9.34
CA ARG A 2 5.86 16.39 9.50
C ARG A 2 6.33 17.20 8.30
N ASN A 3 7.29 16.66 7.56
CA ASN A 3 7.83 17.36 6.41
C ASN A 3 7.01 17.06 5.16
N PRO A 4 6.49 18.09 4.47
CA PRO A 4 5.81 17.90 3.21
C PRO A 4 6.76 17.28 2.16
N VAL A 5 6.18 16.52 1.24
CA VAL A 5 6.92 16.03 0.08
C VAL A 5 7.09 17.17 -0.90
N VAL A 6 8.34 17.51 -1.22
CA VAL A 6 8.65 18.58 -2.15
C VAL A 6 8.10 18.24 -3.54
N GLY A 7 7.44 19.24 -4.19
CA GLY A 7 6.88 19.06 -5.52
C GLY A 7 5.51 18.38 -5.56
N ARG A 8 4.96 18.01 -4.40
CA ARG A 8 3.61 17.43 -4.33
C ARG A 8 2.60 18.49 -3.92
N SER A 9 1.32 18.23 -4.24
CA SER A 9 0.23 19.13 -3.91
C SER A 9 0.02 19.28 -2.41
N VAL A 10 -0.58 20.41 -1.99
CA VAL A 10 -1.02 20.61 -0.60
C VAL A 10 -2.01 19.53 -0.19
N GLU A 11 -2.96 19.22 -1.08
CA GLU A 11 -3.94 18.14 -0.85
C GLU A 11 -3.25 16.81 -0.56
N TYR A 12 -2.24 16.44 -1.34
CA TYR A 12 -1.51 15.19 -1.13
C TYR A 12 -0.84 15.16 0.24
N ASN A 13 -0.15 16.24 0.61
CA ASN A 13 0.56 16.30 1.89
C ASN A 13 -0.40 16.28 3.09
N ASP A 14 -1.51 17.01 3.02
CA ASP A 14 -2.52 17.02 4.06
C ASP A 14 -3.19 15.65 4.20
N ASN A 15 -3.51 15.01 3.07
CA ASN A 15 -4.14 13.68 3.07
C ASN A 15 -3.21 12.61 3.63
N ARG A 16 -1.91 12.71 3.36
CA ARG A 16 -0.92 11.78 3.96
C ARG A 16 -0.98 11.82 5.49
N ILE A 17 -0.99 13.01 6.06
CA ILE A 17 -1.04 13.19 7.51
C ILE A 17 -2.34 12.63 8.08
N SER A 18 -3.48 12.99 7.50
CA SER A 18 -4.79 12.53 7.95
C SER A 18 -4.92 11.01 7.83
N LEU A 19 -4.42 10.44 6.75
CA LEU A 19 -4.45 9.00 6.49
C LEU A 19 -3.60 8.23 7.50
N TYR A 20 -2.38 8.72 7.77
CA TYR A 20 -1.50 8.10 8.75
C TYR A 20 -2.18 8.05 10.12
N MET A 21 -2.79 9.15 10.54
CA MET A 21 -3.51 9.22 11.81
C MET A 21 -4.75 8.34 11.80
N GLY A 22 -5.50 8.32 10.71
CA GLY A 22 -6.68 7.48 10.55
C GLY A 22 -6.36 5.99 10.61
N GLN A 23 -5.18 5.59 10.15
CA GLN A 23 -4.69 4.20 10.23
C GLN A 23 -3.98 3.92 11.57
N LEU A 24 -3.93 4.87 12.48
CA LEU A 24 -3.23 4.74 13.78
C LEU A 24 -1.75 4.38 13.61
N GLY A 25 -1.13 4.86 12.54
CA GLY A 25 0.27 4.57 12.23
C GLY A 25 0.54 3.13 11.85
N LYS A 26 -0.47 2.38 11.41
CA LYS A 26 -0.35 0.95 11.08
C LYS A 26 -0.57 0.69 9.59
N CYS A 27 0.13 -0.33 9.08
CA CYS A 27 -0.05 -0.79 7.72
C CYS A 27 -1.49 -1.27 7.51
N ALA A 28 -2.11 -0.84 6.41
CA ALA A 28 -3.49 -1.19 6.11
C ALA A 28 -3.71 -2.68 5.83
N VAL A 29 -2.67 -3.40 5.42
CA VAL A 29 -2.76 -4.84 5.09
C VAL A 29 -2.35 -5.69 6.28
N THR A 30 -1.17 -5.45 6.86
CA THR A 30 -0.61 -6.32 7.91
C THR A 30 -0.96 -5.90 9.33
N GLY A 31 -1.30 -4.63 9.53
CA GLY A 31 -1.52 -4.09 10.87
C GLY A 31 -0.24 -3.79 11.64
N GLU A 32 0.93 -3.99 11.02
CA GLU A 32 2.20 -3.65 11.64
C GLU A 32 2.39 -2.15 11.72
N LEU A 33 3.16 -1.69 12.73
CA LEU A 33 3.50 -0.28 12.84
C LEU A 33 4.29 0.18 11.62
N LEU A 34 3.90 1.33 11.08
CA LEU A 34 4.61 1.96 9.97
C LEU A 34 5.83 2.70 10.51
N GLU A 35 6.97 2.47 9.87
CA GLU A 35 8.21 3.17 10.21
C GLU A 35 8.53 4.19 9.12
N ILE A 36 8.91 5.40 9.55
CA ILE A 36 9.32 6.46 8.64
C ILE A 36 10.52 5.97 7.83
N GLY A 37 10.44 6.11 6.50
CA GLY A 37 11.48 5.59 5.61
C GLY A 37 11.23 4.17 5.12
N GLN A 38 10.30 3.43 5.74
CA GLN A 38 9.93 2.07 5.34
C GLN A 38 8.42 1.94 5.11
N MET A 39 7.76 3.03 4.77
CA MET A 39 6.34 3.05 4.47
C MET A 39 6.07 3.79 3.18
N HIS A 40 4.98 3.43 2.51
CA HIS A 40 4.55 4.06 1.27
C HIS A 40 3.12 4.53 1.34
N CYS A 41 2.88 5.75 0.86
CA CYS A 41 1.55 6.24 0.57
C CYS A 41 1.19 5.75 -0.83
N HIS A 42 0.46 4.64 -0.88
CA HIS A 42 0.10 3.97 -2.13
C HIS A 42 -1.15 4.60 -2.74
N HIS A 43 -1.09 4.88 -4.04
CA HIS A 43 -2.28 5.28 -4.82
C HIS A 43 -3.01 4.01 -5.24
N LYS A 44 -4.25 3.82 -4.76
CA LYS A 44 -5.05 2.64 -5.07
C LYS A 44 -5.25 2.50 -6.58
N LEU A 45 -5.72 3.57 -7.22
CA LEU A 45 -5.67 3.71 -8.67
C LEU A 45 -4.42 4.52 -9.02
N PRO A 46 -3.47 3.94 -9.77
CA PRO A 46 -2.25 4.66 -10.13
C PRO A 46 -2.52 5.95 -10.90
N ILE A 47 -1.66 6.94 -10.69
CA ILE A 47 -1.79 8.25 -11.36
C ILE A 47 -1.83 8.09 -12.88
N HIS A 48 -0.97 7.22 -13.44
CA HIS A 48 -0.93 6.99 -14.89
C HIS A 48 -2.19 6.31 -15.45
N LEU A 49 -3.04 5.76 -14.58
CA LEU A 49 -4.34 5.19 -14.95
C LEU A 49 -5.51 6.12 -14.57
N GLY A 50 -5.23 7.37 -14.24
CA GLY A 50 -6.25 8.36 -13.89
C GLY A 50 -6.46 8.54 -12.39
N GLY A 51 -5.63 7.96 -11.55
CA GLY A 51 -5.71 8.12 -10.10
C GLY A 51 -5.40 9.54 -9.66
N THR A 52 -5.94 9.92 -8.51
CA THR A 52 -5.79 11.27 -7.94
C THR A 52 -5.12 11.21 -6.58
N ASP A 53 -4.81 12.38 -6.01
CA ASP A 53 -4.29 12.53 -4.66
C ASP A 53 -5.41 12.66 -3.61
N GLU A 54 -6.66 12.35 -3.98
CA GLU A 54 -7.78 12.36 -3.03
C GLU A 54 -7.55 11.33 -1.91
N TYR A 55 -8.02 11.67 -0.72
CA TYR A 55 -7.89 10.81 0.46
C TYR A 55 -8.37 9.38 0.19
N SER A 56 -9.50 9.23 -0.49
CA SER A 56 -10.09 7.92 -0.80
C SER A 56 -9.23 7.07 -1.72
N ASN A 57 -8.30 7.68 -2.47
CA ASN A 57 -7.40 6.97 -3.38
C ASN A 57 -6.04 6.64 -2.76
N LEU A 58 -5.82 7.01 -1.51
CA LEU A 58 -4.54 6.83 -0.83
C LEU A 58 -4.66 5.82 0.29
N ILE A 59 -3.59 5.06 0.53
CA ILE A 59 -3.49 4.12 1.65
C ILE A 59 -2.03 3.92 2.02
N PHE A 60 -1.73 3.87 3.33
CA PHE A 60 -0.38 3.60 3.78
C PHE A 60 -0.14 2.11 3.97
N VAL A 61 0.97 1.64 3.44
CA VAL A 61 1.45 0.27 3.59
C VAL A 61 2.96 0.27 3.84
N THR A 62 3.48 -0.84 4.35
CA THR A 62 4.93 -1.01 4.48
C THR A 62 5.56 -1.15 3.09
N ASP A 63 6.87 -0.92 3.01
CA ASP A 63 7.63 -1.11 1.76
C ASP A 63 7.44 -2.51 1.18
N THR A 64 7.49 -3.53 2.02
CA THR A 64 7.37 -4.92 1.56
C THR A 64 5.98 -5.19 0.99
N VAL A 65 4.93 -4.69 1.65
CA VAL A 65 3.56 -4.80 1.13
C VAL A 65 3.43 -4.05 -0.20
N HIS A 66 3.99 -2.84 -0.28
CA HIS A 66 3.96 -2.05 -1.51
C HIS A 66 4.63 -2.78 -2.68
N LYS A 67 5.79 -3.39 -2.43
CA LYS A 67 6.47 -4.20 -3.44
C LYS A 67 5.62 -5.37 -3.90
N LEU A 68 4.95 -6.03 -2.96
CA LEU A 68 4.08 -7.17 -3.28
C LEU A 68 2.83 -6.73 -4.06
N ILE A 69 2.29 -5.54 -3.77
CA ILE A 69 1.17 -5.00 -4.56
C ILE A 69 1.54 -4.87 -6.04
N HIS A 70 2.77 -4.48 -6.34
CA HIS A 70 3.22 -4.23 -7.71
C HIS A 70 4.00 -5.39 -8.34
N ALA A 71 4.28 -6.46 -7.61
CA ALA A 71 5.07 -7.57 -8.11
C ALA A 71 4.32 -8.36 -9.18
N THR A 72 5.02 -8.73 -10.25
CA THR A 72 4.48 -9.54 -11.34
C THR A 72 5.26 -10.84 -11.53
N ASN A 73 6.52 -10.88 -11.10
CA ASN A 73 7.37 -12.07 -11.19
C ASN A 73 6.97 -13.08 -10.11
N PRO A 74 6.66 -14.35 -10.48
CA PRO A 74 6.25 -15.36 -9.50
C PRO A 74 7.25 -15.61 -8.38
N ASP A 75 8.53 -15.55 -8.66
CA ASP A 75 9.58 -15.75 -7.63
C ASP A 75 9.60 -14.59 -6.63
N THR A 76 9.45 -13.37 -7.12
CA THR A 76 9.35 -12.18 -6.27
C THR A 76 8.10 -12.23 -5.39
N ILE A 77 6.97 -12.61 -5.96
CA ILE A 77 5.71 -12.78 -5.23
C ILE A 77 5.88 -13.80 -4.11
N SER A 78 6.43 -14.97 -4.43
CA SER A 78 6.68 -16.04 -3.47
C SER A 78 7.59 -15.59 -2.32
N LYS A 79 8.65 -14.86 -2.65
CA LYS A 79 9.60 -14.33 -1.67
C LYS A 79 8.91 -13.41 -0.65
N TYR A 80 8.12 -12.46 -1.13
CA TYR A 80 7.47 -11.51 -0.24
C TYR A 80 6.29 -12.11 0.51
N LEU A 81 5.54 -13.04 -0.10
CA LEU A 81 4.49 -13.77 0.61
C LEU A 81 5.06 -14.55 1.79
N THR A 82 6.18 -15.24 1.57
CA THR A 82 6.86 -15.98 2.65
C THR A 82 7.31 -15.05 3.76
N ALA A 83 7.90 -13.91 3.39
CA ALA A 83 8.39 -12.93 4.37
C ALA A 83 7.25 -12.32 5.20
N LEU A 84 6.09 -12.08 4.60
CA LEU A 84 4.96 -11.42 5.27
C LEU A 84 4.05 -12.39 6.03
N SER A 85 3.99 -13.65 5.63
CA SER A 85 3.12 -14.67 6.24
C SER A 85 1.68 -14.20 6.39
N LEU A 86 1.09 -13.68 5.31
CA LEU A 86 -0.26 -13.12 5.35
C LEU A 86 -1.32 -14.18 5.63
N ASN A 87 -2.28 -13.85 6.49
CA ASN A 87 -3.47 -14.68 6.64
C ASN A 87 -4.45 -14.40 5.50
N LYS A 88 -5.55 -15.16 5.45
CA LYS A 88 -6.53 -15.04 4.36
C LYS A 88 -7.12 -13.65 4.24
N LYS A 89 -7.48 -13.02 5.36
CA LYS A 89 -8.06 -11.65 5.35
C LYS A 89 -7.06 -10.61 4.86
N GLN A 90 -5.80 -10.75 5.28
CA GLN A 90 -4.74 -9.83 4.85
C GLN A 90 -4.47 -9.99 3.36
N LEU A 91 -4.46 -11.22 2.85
CA LEU A 91 -4.29 -11.47 1.43
C LEU A 91 -5.47 -10.92 0.61
N GLU A 92 -6.68 -11.00 1.13
CA GLU A 92 -7.86 -10.40 0.47
C GLU A 92 -7.70 -8.89 0.34
N LYS A 93 -7.22 -8.21 1.38
CA LYS A 93 -6.93 -6.77 1.32
C LYS A 93 -5.84 -6.45 0.30
N LEU A 94 -4.76 -7.24 0.29
CA LEU A 94 -3.68 -7.10 -0.68
C LEU A 94 -4.21 -7.25 -2.10
N ASN A 95 -4.99 -8.29 -2.36
CA ASN A 95 -5.54 -8.57 -3.68
C ASN A 95 -6.48 -7.47 -4.16
N LYS A 96 -7.25 -6.87 -3.26
CA LYS A 96 -8.08 -5.72 -3.61
C LYS A 96 -7.20 -4.57 -4.14
N LEU A 97 -6.08 -4.31 -3.47
CA LEU A 97 -5.14 -3.27 -3.90
C LEU A 97 -4.48 -3.62 -5.23
N ARG A 98 -4.12 -4.89 -5.43
CA ARG A 98 -3.56 -5.34 -6.69
C ARG A 98 -4.54 -5.15 -7.85
N LYS A 99 -5.80 -5.54 -7.66
CA LYS A 99 -6.84 -5.37 -8.69
C LYS A 99 -7.06 -3.91 -9.04
N GLN A 100 -7.09 -3.04 -8.04
CA GLN A 100 -7.23 -1.60 -8.26
C GLN A 100 -6.05 -1.01 -9.04
N ALA A 101 -4.87 -1.62 -8.90
CA ALA A 101 -3.68 -1.23 -9.66
C ALA A 101 -3.58 -1.91 -11.03
N GLY A 102 -4.56 -2.72 -11.41
CA GLY A 102 -4.60 -3.40 -12.70
C GLY A 102 -3.87 -4.74 -12.73
N LEU A 103 -3.60 -5.32 -11.57
CA LEU A 103 -2.86 -6.58 -11.46
C LEU A 103 -3.77 -7.74 -11.04
N GLU A 104 -3.32 -8.96 -11.31
CA GLU A 104 -4.06 -10.17 -10.96
C GLU A 104 -3.98 -10.49 -9.47
N GLU A 105 -4.99 -11.19 -8.97
CA GLU A 105 -5.01 -11.67 -7.60
C GLU A 105 -3.98 -12.78 -7.40
N ILE A 106 -3.46 -12.85 -6.16
CA ILE A 106 -2.57 -13.93 -5.74
C ILE A 106 -3.42 -14.96 -4.99
N ALA A 107 -3.27 -16.24 -5.35
CA ALA A 107 -4.01 -17.31 -4.70
C ALA A 107 -3.52 -17.54 -3.27
N TYR A 108 -4.45 -17.80 -2.34
CA TYR A 108 -4.11 -18.16 -0.97
C TYR A 108 -3.66 -19.61 -0.92
N ALA A 109 -2.44 -19.82 -0.48
CA ALA A 109 -1.90 -21.17 -0.22
C ALA A 109 -2.00 -21.43 1.29
N ALA A 110 -2.92 -22.28 1.64
CA ALA A 110 -3.11 -22.69 3.05
C ALA A 110 -1.93 -23.54 3.54
#